data_dfc3da166bd39876c62a1eaaf2b591e6
#
_entry.id   dfc3da166bd39876c62a1eaaf2b591e6
#
_cell.length_a   1.000
_cell.length_b   1.000
_cell.length_c   1.000
_cell.angle_alpha   90.00
_cell.angle_beta   90.00
_cell.angle_gamma   90.00
#
_symmetry.space_group_name_H-M   'P 1'
#
loop_
_entity.id
_entity.type
_entity.pdbx_description
1 polymer ?
#
loop_
_entity_poly.entity_id
_entity_poly.type
_entity_poly.pdbx_seq_one_letter_code
_entity_poly.pdbx_strand_id
1 'polypeptide(L)'
;MALQEIESPASAGQLFPFARYHLAISQDHVVQHTALAVRADIPFEQNPDVTALDAYATAPASHHHLRSGLDITVHQNGQALRILVVHLKAGCPDNLPHASRPACATLWQQFAALDDWVADRTQHHEAFTIMGDFNRHLTVHDPLFLTLLRIAPLDLVTAGVASPCQGGSYFIDHIILGGAARAWKVPNSLRVIPLAEETGQNLSDHCPVSISLHLPSANQLPQP
;
A
#
# COMPACT_ATOMS: atom_id res chain seq x y z
N MET A 1 -4.65 -6.67 -6.79
CA MET A 1 -5.42 -6.00 -5.72
C MET A 1 -4.69 -6.21 -4.42
N ALA A 2 -4.32 -5.14 -3.73
CA ALA A 2 -3.73 -5.23 -2.39
C ALA A 2 -4.79 -5.62 -1.36
N LEU A 3 -4.41 -6.44 -0.41
CA LEU A 3 -5.28 -7.00 0.63
C LEU A 3 -4.59 -6.85 1.99
N GLN A 4 -5.36 -6.52 3.00
CA GLN A 4 -4.91 -6.42 4.38
C GLN A 4 -5.70 -7.43 5.24
N GLU A 5 -5.17 -7.76 6.42
CA GLU A 5 -5.79 -8.65 7.41
C GLU A 5 -6.07 -10.07 6.87
N ILE A 6 -5.20 -10.54 5.99
CA ILE A 6 -5.32 -11.88 5.41
C ILE A 6 -4.71 -12.91 6.37
N GLU A 7 -5.53 -13.86 6.81
CA GLU A 7 -5.08 -14.94 7.69
C GLU A 7 -4.26 -16.00 6.93
N SER A 8 -4.68 -16.31 5.70
CA SER A 8 -4.05 -17.37 4.92
C SER A 8 -4.33 -17.24 3.42
N PRO A 9 -3.53 -17.86 2.54
CA PRO A 9 -3.86 -17.96 1.12
C PRO A 9 -5.23 -18.60 0.86
N ALA A 10 -5.65 -19.54 1.71
CA ALA A 10 -6.93 -20.21 1.57
C ALA A 10 -8.12 -19.28 1.80
N SER A 11 -8.04 -18.37 2.79
CA SER A 11 -9.08 -17.36 3.04
C SER A 11 -9.17 -16.35 1.91
N ALA A 12 -8.03 -15.85 1.41
CA ALA A 12 -8.00 -14.96 0.24
C ALA A 12 -8.50 -15.65 -1.04
N GLY A 13 -8.22 -16.95 -1.20
CA GLY A 13 -8.65 -17.76 -2.35
C GLY A 13 -10.17 -17.88 -2.49
N GLN A 14 -10.94 -17.64 -1.43
CA GLN A 14 -12.41 -17.60 -1.50
C GLN A 14 -12.90 -16.40 -2.32
N LEU A 15 -12.20 -15.28 -2.28
CA LEU A 15 -12.51 -14.07 -3.04
C LEU A 15 -11.75 -14.02 -4.38
N PHE A 16 -10.54 -14.56 -4.42
CA PHE A 16 -9.63 -14.56 -5.56
C PHE A 16 -9.29 -15.99 -5.99
N PRO A 17 -10.17 -16.66 -6.78
CA PRO A 17 -9.96 -18.04 -7.19
C PRO A 17 -8.60 -18.25 -7.88
N PHE A 18 -7.84 -19.25 -7.45
CA PHE A 18 -6.47 -19.56 -7.95
C PHE A 18 -6.40 -19.86 -9.45
N ALA A 19 -7.53 -20.24 -10.06
CA ALA A 19 -7.62 -20.40 -11.52
C ALA A 19 -7.51 -19.08 -12.30
N ARG A 20 -7.72 -17.94 -11.63
CA ARG A 20 -7.73 -16.59 -12.23
C ARG A 20 -6.72 -15.63 -11.63
N TYR A 21 -6.24 -15.93 -10.42
CA TYR A 21 -5.33 -15.08 -9.66
C TYR A 21 -4.22 -15.88 -9.02
N HIS A 22 -3.03 -15.28 -9.01
CA HIS A 22 -1.95 -15.67 -8.11
C HIS A 22 -2.05 -14.82 -6.85
N LEU A 23 -1.77 -15.42 -5.71
CA LEU A 23 -1.74 -14.74 -4.42
C LEU A 23 -0.29 -14.71 -3.91
N ALA A 24 0.25 -13.52 -3.75
CA ALA A 24 1.47 -13.28 -2.97
C ALA A 24 1.06 -12.85 -1.56
N ILE A 25 1.76 -13.30 -0.54
CA ILE A 25 1.48 -13.01 0.87
C ILE A 25 2.80 -12.79 1.61
N SER A 26 2.83 -11.87 2.57
CA SER A 26 4.00 -11.63 3.42
C SER A 26 4.36 -12.88 4.23
N GLN A 27 5.66 -13.10 4.44
CA GLN A 27 6.20 -14.31 5.06
C GLN A 27 6.31 -14.22 6.60
N ASP A 28 5.65 -13.24 7.20
CA ASP A 28 5.65 -13.01 8.63
C ASP A 28 4.99 -14.17 9.43
N HIS A 29 5.37 -14.31 10.68
CA HIS A 29 4.66 -15.15 11.64
C HIS A 29 3.61 -14.34 12.41
N VAL A 30 2.67 -13.74 11.69
CA VAL A 30 1.55 -12.94 12.23
C VAL A 30 0.22 -13.51 11.77
N VAL A 31 -0.86 -13.12 12.43
CA VAL A 31 -2.22 -13.56 12.05
C VAL A 31 -2.79 -12.73 10.90
N GLN A 32 -2.40 -11.46 10.82
CA GLN A 32 -2.90 -10.53 9.82
C GLN A 32 -1.78 -10.18 8.83
N HIS A 33 -1.74 -10.85 7.69
CA HIS A 33 -0.77 -10.60 6.64
C HIS A 33 -1.20 -9.49 5.70
N THR A 34 -0.22 -8.91 4.99
CA THR A 34 -0.44 -8.18 3.75
C THR A 34 -0.37 -9.14 2.58
N ALA A 35 -1.23 -8.97 1.58
CA ALA A 35 -1.25 -9.83 0.41
C ALA A 35 -1.54 -9.04 -0.88
N LEU A 36 -1.22 -9.63 -2.02
CA LEU A 36 -1.55 -9.10 -3.35
C LEU A 36 -2.14 -10.21 -4.22
N ALA A 37 -3.37 -10.00 -4.69
CA ALA A 37 -3.96 -10.80 -5.74
C ALA A 37 -3.57 -10.22 -7.11
N VAL A 38 -2.83 -10.98 -7.90
CA VAL A 38 -2.38 -10.64 -9.25
C VAL A 38 -3.12 -11.51 -10.24
N ARG A 39 -3.65 -10.96 -11.33
CA ARG A 39 -4.27 -11.77 -12.38
C ARG A 39 -3.27 -12.80 -12.93
N ALA A 40 -3.73 -14.01 -13.23
CA ALA A 40 -2.87 -15.11 -13.65
C ALA A 40 -2.11 -14.87 -14.97
N ASP A 41 -2.59 -13.92 -15.80
CA ASP A 41 -1.94 -13.52 -17.05
C ASP A 41 -0.88 -12.40 -16.89
N ILE A 42 -0.65 -11.90 -15.66
CA ILE A 42 0.35 -10.87 -15.38
C ILE A 42 1.56 -11.51 -14.69
N PRO A 43 2.73 -11.54 -15.33
CA PRO A 43 3.95 -11.98 -14.69
C PRO A 43 4.32 -11.09 -13.51
N PHE A 44 4.77 -11.68 -12.42
CA PHE A 44 5.25 -10.97 -11.25
C PHE A 44 6.35 -11.73 -10.53
N GLU A 45 7.09 -11.00 -9.70
CA GLU A 45 8.10 -11.53 -8.78
C GLU A 45 7.79 -11.04 -7.37
N GLN A 46 7.89 -11.92 -6.38
CA GLN A 46 7.87 -11.53 -4.98
C GLN A 46 9.31 -11.25 -4.54
N ASN A 47 9.55 -10.01 -4.12
CA ASN A 47 10.81 -9.58 -3.56
C ASN A 47 10.85 -9.92 -2.04
N PRO A 48 12.01 -9.79 -1.39
CA PRO A 48 12.07 -9.89 0.07
C PRO A 48 11.11 -8.88 0.72
N ASP A 49 10.35 -9.35 1.71
CA ASP A 49 9.44 -8.50 2.46
C ASP A 49 10.19 -7.36 3.16
N VAL A 50 9.56 -6.20 3.27
CA VAL A 50 10.12 -5.05 3.99
C VAL A 50 9.89 -5.25 5.49
N THR A 51 10.75 -6.07 6.10
CA THR A 51 10.65 -6.46 7.53
C THR A 51 10.86 -5.29 8.48
N ALA A 52 11.49 -4.20 8.04
CA ALA A 52 11.64 -2.97 8.83
C ALA A 52 10.29 -2.31 9.20
N LEU A 53 9.19 -2.68 8.51
CA LEU A 53 7.84 -2.25 8.88
C LEU A 53 7.30 -2.98 10.11
N ASP A 54 7.86 -4.14 10.51
CA ASP A 54 7.67 -4.69 11.84
C ASP A 54 8.56 -3.92 12.82
N ALA A 55 8.07 -2.83 13.36
CA ALA A 55 8.79 -2.01 14.33
C ALA A 55 9.18 -2.76 15.64
N TYR A 56 8.71 -4.00 15.80
CA TYR A 56 8.99 -4.87 16.94
C TYR A 56 9.83 -6.09 16.55
N ALA A 57 10.41 -6.14 15.35
CA ALA A 57 11.17 -7.27 14.85
C ALA A 57 12.32 -7.70 15.79
N THR A 58 12.90 -6.76 16.54
CA THR A 58 13.96 -7.00 17.54
C THR A 58 13.45 -7.02 18.97
N ALA A 59 12.14 -6.87 19.19
CA ALA A 59 11.56 -6.87 20.53
C ALA A 59 11.49 -8.28 21.12
N PRO A 60 11.41 -8.42 22.47
CA PRO A 60 11.17 -9.72 23.07
C PRO A 60 9.92 -10.41 22.52
N ALA A 61 9.90 -11.74 22.49
CA ALA A 61 8.80 -12.55 21.97
C ALA A 61 7.42 -12.31 22.65
N SER A 62 7.40 -11.57 23.77
CA SER A 62 6.18 -11.13 24.45
C SER A 62 5.48 -9.96 23.75
N HIS A 63 6.12 -9.32 22.77
CA HIS A 63 5.49 -8.27 21.95
C HIS A 63 4.80 -8.90 20.74
N HIS A 64 3.61 -8.42 20.44
CA HIS A 64 2.94 -8.79 19.19
C HIS A 64 3.66 -8.11 18.02
N HIS A 65 4.25 -8.93 17.15
CA HIS A 65 4.87 -8.47 15.93
C HIS A 65 3.86 -7.75 15.03
N LEU A 66 4.32 -6.74 14.32
CA LEU A 66 3.59 -6.13 13.23
C LEU A 66 3.94 -6.86 11.92
N ARG A 67 3.11 -6.68 10.92
CA ARG A 67 3.35 -7.24 9.59
C ARG A 67 4.39 -6.45 8.83
N SER A 68 5.19 -7.16 8.06
CA SER A 68 6.08 -6.60 7.05
C SER A 68 5.29 -6.01 5.87
N GLY A 69 5.93 -5.18 5.09
CA GLY A 69 5.41 -4.78 3.79
C GLY A 69 5.67 -5.88 2.76
N LEU A 70 4.64 -6.28 2.02
CA LEU A 70 4.79 -7.21 0.90
C LEU A 70 5.30 -6.45 -0.32
N ASP A 71 6.46 -6.82 -0.83
CA ASP A 71 7.13 -6.18 -1.95
C ASP A 71 7.07 -7.07 -3.20
N ILE A 72 6.46 -6.55 -4.27
CA ILE A 72 6.19 -7.27 -5.52
C ILE A 72 6.63 -6.43 -6.71
N THR A 73 7.20 -7.07 -7.72
CA THR A 73 7.39 -6.47 -9.05
C THR A 73 6.44 -7.12 -10.05
N VAL A 74 5.59 -6.33 -10.70
CA VAL A 74 4.75 -6.81 -11.81
C VAL A 74 5.32 -6.33 -13.14
N HIS A 75 5.17 -7.18 -14.19
CA HIS A 75 5.70 -6.89 -15.51
C HIS A 75 4.56 -6.83 -16.54
N GLN A 76 4.48 -5.74 -17.28
CA GLN A 76 3.50 -5.58 -18.35
C GLN A 76 4.02 -4.62 -19.43
N ASN A 77 3.81 -4.93 -20.69
CA ASN A 77 4.23 -4.12 -21.85
C ASN A 77 5.73 -3.79 -21.89
N GLY A 78 6.58 -4.65 -21.31
CA GLY A 78 8.02 -4.40 -21.20
C GLY A 78 8.38 -3.37 -20.10
N GLN A 79 7.43 -3.00 -19.25
CA GLN A 79 7.64 -2.16 -18.07
C GLN A 79 7.58 -3.01 -16.81
N ALA A 80 8.32 -2.58 -15.79
CA ALA A 80 8.24 -3.10 -14.43
C ALA A 80 7.59 -2.05 -13.53
N LEU A 81 6.65 -2.48 -12.68
CA LEU A 81 6.08 -1.66 -11.61
C LEU A 81 6.35 -2.33 -10.27
N ARG A 82 7.09 -1.66 -9.41
CA ARG A 82 7.32 -2.10 -8.03
C ARG A 82 6.12 -1.72 -7.17
N ILE A 83 5.59 -2.67 -6.41
CA ILE A 83 4.41 -2.50 -5.57
C ILE A 83 4.77 -2.88 -4.14
N LEU A 84 4.65 -1.95 -3.20
CA LEU A 84 4.71 -2.22 -1.79
C LEU A 84 3.29 -2.20 -1.20
N VAL A 85 2.84 -3.33 -0.69
CA VAL A 85 1.58 -3.43 0.05
C VAL A 85 1.85 -3.25 1.53
N VAL A 86 1.14 -2.32 2.16
CA VAL A 86 1.33 -1.98 3.57
C VAL A 86 0.04 -2.10 4.36
N HIS A 87 0.20 -2.39 5.66
CA HIS A 87 -0.83 -2.22 6.68
C HIS A 87 -0.14 -1.71 7.94
N LEU A 88 -0.15 -0.40 8.13
CA LEU A 88 0.63 0.27 9.16
C LEU A 88 -0.06 0.27 10.53
N LYS A 89 0.62 0.80 11.54
CA LYS A 89 0.17 0.83 12.91
C LYS A 89 -1.04 1.72 13.11
N ALA A 90 -2.14 1.16 13.58
CA ALA A 90 -3.35 1.90 13.98
C ALA A 90 -3.15 2.71 15.27
N GLY A 91 -4.02 3.72 15.47
CA GLY A 91 -4.12 4.53 16.69
C GLY A 91 -3.41 5.88 16.64
N CYS A 92 -2.98 6.33 15.44
CA CYS A 92 -2.41 7.66 15.22
C CYS A 92 -2.94 8.30 13.90
N PRO A 93 -4.27 8.43 13.70
CA PRO A 93 -4.81 8.87 12.42
C PRO A 93 -4.47 10.33 12.08
N ASP A 94 -4.44 11.24 13.06
CA ASP A 94 -4.26 12.68 12.86
C ASP A 94 -3.26 13.32 13.83
N ASN A 95 -2.72 12.55 14.77
CA ASN A 95 -1.88 13.10 15.81
C ASN A 95 -0.51 13.52 15.27
N LEU A 96 0.03 14.61 15.81
CA LEU A 96 1.39 15.04 15.51
C LEU A 96 2.42 14.01 16.01
N PRO A 97 3.63 13.96 15.38
CA PRO A 97 4.68 12.99 15.69
C PRO A 97 5.09 12.95 17.17
N HIS A 98 4.98 14.09 17.83
CA HIS A 98 5.36 14.25 19.25
C HIS A 98 4.21 13.97 20.23
N ALA A 99 3.05 13.49 19.74
CA ALA A 99 2.00 13.02 20.63
C ALA A 99 2.56 11.90 21.52
N SER A 100 2.32 11.98 22.82
CA SER A 100 2.78 11.00 23.83
C SER A 100 2.10 9.63 23.71
N ARG A 101 1.69 9.25 22.49
CA ARG A 101 1.02 7.99 22.19
C ARG A 101 2.02 7.00 21.60
N PRO A 102 2.21 5.81 22.20
CA PRO A 102 3.12 4.79 21.65
C PRO A 102 2.84 4.42 20.19
N ALA A 103 1.56 4.38 19.79
CA ALA A 103 1.17 4.10 18.41
C ALA A 103 1.73 5.13 17.41
N CYS A 104 1.83 6.42 17.80
CA CYS A 104 2.40 7.45 16.93
C CYS A 104 3.90 7.27 16.76
N ALA A 105 4.62 6.92 17.83
CA ALA A 105 6.05 6.64 17.74
C ALA A 105 6.34 5.43 16.81
N THR A 106 5.53 4.38 16.92
CA THR A 106 5.63 3.20 16.05
C THR A 106 5.34 3.55 14.59
N LEU A 107 4.25 4.29 14.32
CA LEU A 107 3.91 4.72 12.96
C LEU A 107 5.02 5.60 12.37
N TRP A 108 5.65 6.45 13.18
CA TRP A 108 6.79 7.27 12.75
C TRP A 108 8.00 6.43 12.34
N GLN A 109 8.30 5.36 13.11
CA GLN A 109 9.36 4.40 12.75
C GLN A 109 9.03 3.67 11.44
N GLN A 110 7.77 3.29 11.22
CA GLN A 110 7.34 2.68 9.96
C GLN A 110 7.50 3.63 8.77
N PHE A 111 7.20 4.93 8.93
CA PHE A 111 7.45 5.89 7.88
C PHE A 111 8.95 6.09 7.58
N ALA A 112 9.82 6.00 8.59
CA ALA A 112 11.27 5.99 8.34
C ALA A 112 11.70 4.78 7.49
N ALA A 113 11.10 3.60 7.69
CA ALA A 113 11.33 2.45 6.82
C ALA A 113 10.76 2.66 5.39
N LEU A 114 9.64 3.39 5.24
CA LEU A 114 9.13 3.79 3.93
C LEU A 114 10.05 4.83 3.26
N ASP A 115 10.63 5.77 4.03
CA ASP A 115 11.63 6.73 3.54
C ASP A 115 12.81 5.99 2.89
N ASP A 116 13.37 4.99 3.56
CA ASP A 116 14.48 4.16 3.06
C ASP A 116 14.06 3.39 1.80
N TRP A 117 12.88 2.79 1.78
CA TRP A 117 12.36 2.06 0.63
C TRP A 117 12.17 2.96 -0.59
N VAL A 118 11.58 4.16 -0.40
CA VAL A 118 11.39 5.16 -1.46
C VAL A 118 12.74 5.67 -1.99
N ALA A 119 13.71 5.90 -1.11
CA ALA A 119 15.05 6.34 -1.49
C ALA A 119 15.72 5.31 -2.42
N ASP A 120 15.65 4.03 -2.05
CA ASP A 120 16.23 2.95 -2.84
C ASP A 120 15.56 2.83 -4.23
N ARG A 121 14.22 2.87 -4.30
CA ARG A 121 13.49 2.87 -5.59
C ARG A 121 13.82 4.07 -6.45
N THR A 122 13.98 5.24 -5.83
CA THR A 122 14.33 6.48 -6.53
C THR A 122 15.75 6.43 -7.07
N GLN A 123 16.69 5.90 -6.30
CA GLN A 123 18.09 5.74 -6.74
C GLN A 123 18.21 4.80 -7.96
N HIS A 124 17.36 3.76 -8.00
CA HIS A 124 17.32 2.80 -9.11
C HIS A 124 16.41 3.23 -10.27
N HIS A 125 15.83 4.45 -10.21
CA HIS A 125 14.90 4.98 -11.22
C HIS A 125 13.69 4.08 -11.50
N GLU A 126 13.23 3.35 -10.50
CA GLU A 126 12.10 2.44 -10.63
C GLU A 126 10.75 3.20 -10.67
N ALA A 127 9.82 2.67 -11.44
CA ALA A 127 8.41 3.04 -11.30
C ALA A 127 7.84 2.26 -10.12
N PHE A 128 7.20 2.93 -9.16
CA PHE A 128 6.71 2.26 -7.98
C PHE A 128 5.38 2.82 -7.45
N THR A 129 4.71 2.01 -6.65
CA THR A 129 3.54 2.41 -5.86
C THR A 129 3.62 1.82 -4.46
N ILE A 130 3.17 2.58 -3.46
CA ILE A 130 2.88 2.09 -2.11
C ILE A 130 1.37 2.14 -1.96
N MET A 131 0.74 1.03 -1.55
CA MET A 131 -0.70 0.97 -1.41
C MET A 131 -1.11 0.11 -0.22
N GLY A 132 -2.24 0.45 0.38
CA GLY A 132 -2.82 -0.29 1.51
C GLY A 132 -3.38 0.63 2.58
N ASP A 133 -3.58 0.05 3.76
CA ASP A 133 -4.04 0.76 4.95
C ASP A 133 -2.85 1.38 5.69
N PHE A 134 -2.77 2.71 5.63
CA PHE A 134 -1.76 3.49 6.36
C PHE A 134 -2.21 3.81 7.79
N ASN A 135 -3.47 3.53 8.14
CA ASN A 135 -4.07 3.88 9.42
C ASN A 135 -3.89 5.37 9.79
N ARG A 136 -3.77 6.22 8.78
CA ARG A 136 -3.55 7.66 8.91
C ARG A 136 -4.24 8.44 7.80
N HIS A 137 -4.89 9.54 8.15
CA HIS A 137 -5.47 10.48 7.19
C HIS A 137 -4.36 11.29 6.51
N LEU A 138 -3.73 10.72 5.49
CA LEU A 138 -2.67 11.42 4.75
C LEU A 138 -3.27 12.55 3.92
N THR A 139 -2.62 13.69 3.99
CA THR A 139 -2.82 14.84 3.10
C THR A 139 -1.49 15.26 2.52
N VAL A 140 -1.50 16.14 1.52
CA VAL A 140 -0.26 16.71 0.97
C VAL A 140 0.54 17.56 1.97
N HIS A 141 -0.06 17.88 3.12
CA HIS A 141 0.58 18.63 4.21
C HIS A 141 0.83 17.78 5.45
N ASP A 142 0.50 16.49 5.41
CA ASP A 142 0.75 15.59 6.53
C ASP A 142 2.25 15.49 6.81
N PRO A 143 2.72 15.64 8.08
CA PRO A 143 4.13 15.63 8.41
C PRO A 143 4.86 14.34 7.98
N LEU A 144 4.17 13.16 8.07
CA LEU A 144 4.75 11.89 7.64
C LEU A 144 4.83 11.78 6.12
N PHE A 145 3.83 12.25 5.38
CA PHE A 145 3.90 12.30 3.93
C PHE A 145 4.95 13.30 3.43
N LEU A 146 5.16 14.40 4.16
CA LEU A 146 6.20 15.36 3.85
C LEU A 146 7.63 14.79 4.00
N THR A 147 7.86 13.77 4.85
CA THR A 147 9.18 13.10 4.88
C THR A 147 9.44 12.37 3.56
N LEU A 148 8.49 11.61 3.06
CA LEU A 148 8.58 10.93 1.76
C LEU A 148 8.79 11.92 0.61
N LEU A 149 8.08 13.06 0.61
CA LEU A 149 8.21 14.09 -0.43
C LEU A 149 9.57 14.77 -0.46
N ARG A 150 10.34 14.73 0.62
CA ARG A 150 11.74 15.25 0.64
C ARG A 150 12.69 14.35 -0.13
N ILE A 151 12.35 13.06 -0.28
CA ILE A 151 13.19 12.06 -0.94
C ILE A 151 12.91 12.06 -2.44
N ALA A 152 11.63 12.06 -2.83
CA ALA A 152 11.22 12.01 -4.22
C ALA A 152 9.89 12.76 -4.46
N PRO A 153 9.63 13.22 -5.68
CA PRO A 153 8.32 13.65 -6.08
C PRO A 153 7.35 12.46 -6.06
N LEU A 154 6.27 12.57 -5.28
CA LEU A 154 5.24 11.54 -5.14
C LEU A 154 3.86 12.11 -5.45
N ASP A 155 2.94 11.24 -5.86
CA ASP A 155 1.52 11.57 -6.08
C ASP A 155 0.66 10.77 -5.10
N LEU A 156 0.07 11.45 -4.12
CA LEU A 156 -0.91 10.86 -3.19
C LEU A 156 -2.28 10.90 -3.88
N VAL A 157 -2.68 9.77 -4.46
CA VAL A 157 -3.86 9.67 -5.33
C VAL A 157 -5.17 9.99 -4.61
N THR A 158 -5.26 9.70 -3.33
CA THR A 158 -6.44 9.93 -2.49
C THR A 158 -6.46 11.32 -1.82
N ALA A 159 -5.48 12.19 -2.14
CA ALA A 159 -5.41 13.52 -1.54
C ALA A 159 -6.67 14.35 -1.83
N GLY A 160 -7.24 14.93 -0.78
CA GLY A 160 -8.41 15.80 -0.87
C GLY A 160 -9.74 15.08 -1.16
N VAL A 161 -9.75 13.75 -1.11
CA VAL A 161 -10.98 12.95 -1.30
C VAL A 161 -11.43 12.37 0.03
N ALA A 162 -12.75 12.45 0.30
CA ALA A 162 -13.36 11.85 1.48
C ALA A 162 -13.81 10.41 1.19
N SER A 163 -13.65 9.53 2.17
CA SER A 163 -14.09 8.13 2.07
C SER A 163 -15.59 8.02 2.35
N PRO A 164 -16.39 7.46 1.44
CA PRO A 164 -17.81 7.23 1.71
C PRO A 164 -18.05 6.19 2.80
N CYS A 165 -17.11 5.27 3.03
CA CYS A 165 -17.24 4.22 4.06
C CYS A 165 -16.84 4.69 5.46
N GLN A 166 -16.13 5.81 5.56
CA GLN A 166 -15.67 6.36 6.86
C GLN A 166 -16.44 7.61 7.25
N GLY A 167 -17.72 7.66 6.93
CA GLY A 167 -18.60 8.78 7.31
C GLY A 167 -18.20 10.14 6.72
N GLY A 168 -17.48 10.16 5.60
CA GLY A 168 -16.98 11.38 4.96
C GLY A 168 -15.64 11.89 5.51
N SER A 169 -14.97 11.13 6.37
CA SER A 169 -13.59 11.41 6.79
C SER A 169 -12.60 11.20 5.63
N TYR A 170 -11.39 11.74 5.75
CA TYR A 170 -10.33 11.43 4.80
C TYR A 170 -9.99 9.95 4.83
N PHE A 171 -9.47 9.43 3.70
CA PHE A 171 -9.00 8.07 3.62
C PHE A 171 -7.87 7.79 4.59
N ILE A 172 -7.84 6.55 5.10
CA ILE A 172 -6.66 5.92 5.72
C ILE A 172 -6.06 4.86 4.80
N ASP A 173 -6.83 4.46 3.77
CA ASP A 173 -6.38 3.61 2.66
C ASP A 173 -5.82 4.49 1.54
N HIS A 174 -4.56 4.31 1.18
CA HIS A 174 -3.90 5.20 0.23
C HIS A 174 -3.24 4.44 -0.91
N ILE A 175 -3.09 5.15 -2.04
CA ILE A 175 -2.25 4.79 -3.16
C ILE A 175 -1.30 5.95 -3.39
N ILE A 176 0.01 5.70 -3.27
CA ILE A 176 1.08 6.67 -3.51
C ILE A 176 1.87 6.19 -4.72
N LEU A 177 2.02 7.05 -5.73
CA LEU A 177 2.81 6.77 -6.93
C LEU A 177 4.13 7.51 -6.89
N GLY A 178 5.21 6.82 -7.31
CA GLY A 178 6.54 7.38 -7.43
C GLY A 178 7.24 6.99 -8.74
N GLY A 179 8.34 7.66 -9.04
CA GLY A 179 9.06 7.46 -10.29
C GLY A 179 8.17 7.64 -11.52
N ALA A 180 8.39 6.82 -12.55
CA ALA A 180 7.61 6.87 -13.79
C ALA A 180 6.12 6.52 -13.60
N ALA A 181 5.75 5.78 -12.55
CA ALA A 181 4.36 5.42 -12.28
C ALA A 181 3.44 6.63 -12.11
N ARG A 182 3.96 7.78 -11.71
CA ARG A 182 3.20 9.04 -11.62
C ARG A 182 2.65 9.49 -12.99
N ALA A 183 3.44 9.34 -14.04
CA ALA A 183 3.03 9.69 -15.40
C ALA A 183 2.08 8.65 -16.03
N TRP A 184 2.00 7.44 -15.47
CA TRP A 184 1.15 6.37 -15.96
C TRP A 184 -0.29 6.48 -15.44
N LYS A 185 -0.53 7.32 -14.44
CA LYS A 185 -1.87 7.51 -13.88
C LYS A 185 -2.84 8.04 -14.93
N VAL A 186 -3.93 7.30 -15.15
CA VAL A 186 -5.03 7.77 -16.02
C VAL A 186 -5.80 8.86 -15.27
N PRO A 187 -5.97 10.07 -15.85
CA PRO A 187 -6.72 11.14 -15.20
C PRO A 187 -8.14 10.70 -14.83
N ASN A 188 -8.64 11.14 -13.69
CA ASN A 188 -10.01 10.87 -13.20
C ASN A 188 -10.35 9.37 -13.07
N SER A 189 -9.34 8.50 -12.91
CA SER A 189 -9.54 7.05 -12.78
C SER A 189 -9.71 6.57 -11.33
N LEU A 190 -9.59 7.45 -10.34
CA LEU A 190 -9.85 7.08 -8.94
C LEU A 190 -11.30 6.60 -8.81
N ARG A 191 -11.46 5.42 -8.24
CA ARG A 191 -12.76 4.82 -7.90
C ARG A 191 -12.72 4.35 -6.46
N VAL A 192 -13.82 4.59 -5.77
CA VAL A 192 -14.11 4.07 -4.45
C VAL A 192 -15.39 3.27 -4.57
N ILE A 193 -15.39 2.03 -4.11
CA ILE A 193 -16.52 1.11 -4.26
C ILE A 193 -17.15 0.92 -2.88
N PRO A 194 -18.25 1.60 -2.57
CA PRO A 194 -18.99 1.32 -1.34
C PRO A 194 -19.46 -0.13 -1.33
N LEU A 195 -19.26 -0.83 -0.22
CA LEU A 195 -19.81 -2.17 -0.05
C LEU A 195 -21.31 -2.02 0.19
N ALA A 196 -22.12 -2.67 -0.65
CA ALA A 196 -23.58 -2.62 -0.51
C ALA A 196 -24.01 -3.38 0.75
N GLU A 197 -24.82 -2.74 1.57
CA GLU A 197 -25.47 -3.37 2.73
C GLU A 197 -26.66 -4.25 2.29
N GLU A 198 -26.42 -5.25 1.44
CA GLU A 198 -27.51 -6.14 0.99
C GLU A 198 -28.11 -6.99 2.12
N THR A 199 -27.40 -7.14 3.23
CA THR A 199 -27.80 -8.00 4.35
C THR A 199 -28.02 -7.25 5.66
N GLY A 200 -27.89 -5.90 5.68
CA GLY A 200 -27.93 -5.10 6.90
C GLY A 200 -26.72 -5.32 7.82
N GLN A 201 -25.69 -6.04 7.34
CA GLN A 201 -24.42 -6.22 8.04
C GLN A 201 -23.37 -5.31 7.39
N ASN A 202 -22.70 -4.50 8.20
CA ASN A 202 -21.53 -3.76 7.76
C ASN A 202 -20.38 -4.76 7.56
N LEU A 203 -20.07 -5.06 6.29
CA LEU A 203 -19.05 -6.06 5.93
C LEU A 203 -17.64 -5.53 6.18
N SER A 204 -17.44 -4.22 6.09
CA SER A 204 -16.18 -3.55 6.36
C SER A 204 -16.42 -2.05 6.54
N ASP A 205 -15.65 -1.40 7.39
CA ASP A 205 -15.57 0.05 7.51
C ASP A 205 -14.59 0.67 6.49
N HIS A 206 -13.93 -0.15 5.68
CA HIS A 206 -13.09 0.25 4.56
C HIS A 206 -13.77 0.02 3.22
N CYS A 207 -13.63 0.98 2.30
CA CYS A 207 -14.05 0.85 0.91
C CYS A 207 -12.87 0.47 0.03
N PRO A 208 -13.01 -0.49 -0.92
CA PRO A 208 -12.00 -0.70 -1.95
C PRO A 208 -11.72 0.57 -2.75
N VAL A 209 -10.43 0.92 -2.85
CA VAL A 209 -9.94 2.08 -3.60
C VAL A 209 -9.13 1.58 -4.79
N SER A 210 -9.33 2.16 -5.96
CA SER A 210 -8.59 1.77 -7.17
C SER A 210 -8.31 2.94 -8.09
N ILE A 211 -7.25 2.78 -8.90
CA ILE A 211 -6.90 3.66 -10.01
C ILE A 211 -6.56 2.82 -11.24
N SER A 212 -6.54 3.46 -12.40
CA SER A 212 -5.98 2.89 -13.61
C SER A 212 -4.63 3.48 -13.92
N LEU A 213 -3.68 2.63 -14.30
CA LEU A 213 -2.38 3.03 -14.83
C LEU A 213 -2.28 2.60 -16.29
N HIS A 214 -1.76 3.48 -17.14
CA HIS A 214 -1.43 3.18 -18.52
C HIS A 214 0.08 2.98 -18.63
N LEU A 215 0.53 1.72 -18.61
CA LEU A 215 1.94 1.39 -18.78
C LEU A 215 2.30 1.51 -20.27
N PRO A 216 3.21 2.42 -20.66
CA PRO A 216 3.59 2.59 -22.06
C PRO A 216 4.28 1.31 -22.57
N SER A 217 4.10 0.99 -23.84
CA SER A 217 4.89 -0.07 -24.47
C SER A 217 6.36 0.38 -24.58
N ALA A 218 7.30 -0.58 -24.52
CA ALA A 218 8.74 -0.28 -24.60
C ALA A 218 9.12 0.54 -25.86
N ASN A 219 8.33 0.46 -26.93
CA ASN A 219 8.52 1.21 -28.18
C ASN A 219 8.00 2.66 -28.13
N GLN A 220 7.35 3.07 -27.04
CA GLN A 220 6.77 4.42 -26.89
C GLN A 220 7.57 5.33 -25.94
N LEU A 221 8.67 4.81 -25.39
CA LEU A 221 9.56 5.65 -24.60
C LEU A 221 10.37 6.57 -25.52
N PRO A 222 10.52 7.87 -25.21
CA PRO A 222 11.46 8.71 -25.92
C PRO A 222 12.84 8.08 -25.77
N GLN A 223 13.51 7.84 -26.91
CA GLN A 223 14.91 7.42 -26.88
C GLN A 223 15.75 8.51 -26.24
N PRO A 224 16.76 8.17 -25.42
CA PRO A 224 17.60 9.14 -24.71
C PRO A 224 18.33 10.08 -25.64
#